data_254ae822a45dc318feceb38c00164e73
#
_entry.id   254ae822a45dc318feceb38c00164e73
#
_cell.length_a   1.000
_cell.length_b   1.000
_cell.length_c   1.000
_cell.angle_alpha   90.00
_cell.angle_beta   90.00
_cell.angle_gamma   90.00
#
_symmetry.space_group_name_H-M   'P 1'
#
loop_
_entity.id
_entity.type
_entity.pdbx_description
1 polymer ?
#
loop_
_entity_poly.entity_id
_entity_poly.type
_entity_poly.pdbx_seq_one_letter_code
_entity_poly.pdbx_strand_id
1 'polypeptide(L)'
;MGIDTSAITPEEETAFLTLQARAINNGWARPILPDPGAADAVTKIDYDFDGLGVVTPVICQTSLRAKLLDDRVRAFIAQHADAVVVDLGGGLDDGYARVNPPDTVDWYSVELPGLAALRDKVMPPGPHEHTIGISVTDPEWISAIPADRPAIVIADGLFPFLNKEQIIAVMRAITDHFPAGQLAFNDYGRMVIGVCISKLFPQRMFKKVNQLRAFEGYNDPHTPERWNPKLTVEETSPASVLEVDLFPTWLRIATRMAGWSKRTARSARSLRFSF
;
A
#
# COMPACT_ATOMS: atom_id res chain seq x y z
N MET A 1 -28.05 -3.74 -7.90
CA MET A 1 -28.05 -3.77 -6.43
C MET A 1 -26.59 -3.93 -6.05
N GLY A 2 -26.02 -2.96 -5.32
CA GLY A 2 -24.61 -3.02 -4.94
C GLY A 2 -24.32 -4.12 -3.93
N ILE A 3 -23.03 -4.46 -3.77
CA ILE A 3 -22.57 -5.45 -2.78
C ILE A 3 -22.63 -4.80 -1.40
N ASP A 4 -23.33 -5.45 -0.47
CA ASP A 4 -23.49 -5.01 0.92
C ASP A 4 -22.15 -5.02 1.67
N THR A 5 -21.88 -3.95 2.42
CA THR A 5 -20.69 -3.75 3.21
C THR A 5 -20.92 -3.77 4.72
N SER A 6 -22.10 -4.21 5.17
CA SER A 6 -22.48 -4.23 6.58
C SER A 6 -21.57 -5.09 7.46
N ALA A 7 -20.89 -6.08 6.89
CA ALA A 7 -19.93 -6.96 7.57
C ALA A 7 -18.50 -6.37 7.65
N ILE A 8 -18.22 -5.25 6.98
CA ILE A 8 -16.90 -4.60 6.94
C ILE A 8 -16.65 -3.88 8.27
N THR A 9 -15.54 -4.18 8.90
CA THR A 9 -15.12 -3.54 10.15
C THR A 9 -14.63 -2.10 9.92
N PRO A 10 -14.56 -1.26 10.96
CA PRO A 10 -13.99 0.08 10.85
C PRO A 10 -12.56 0.14 10.33
N GLU A 11 -11.76 -0.89 10.56
CA GLU A 11 -10.38 -1.00 10.07
C GLU A 11 -10.38 -1.29 8.56
N GLU A 12 -11.14 -2.30 8.13
CA GLU A 12 -11.30 -2.69 6.74
C GLU A 12 -11.89 -1.57 5.87
N GLU A 13 -12.82 -0.77 6.43
CA GLU A 13 -13.43 0.39 5.73
C GLU A 13 -12.39 1.44 5.32
N THR A 14 -11.21 1.49 5.94
CA THR A 14 -10.14 2.42 5.54
C THR A 14 -9.67 2.20 4.10
N ALA A 15 -9.80 0.98 3.57
CA ALA A 15 -9.49 0.65 2.19
C ALA A 15 -10.38 1.40 1.17
N PHE A 16 -11.59 1.79 1.55
CA PHE A 16 -12.51 2.54 0.67
C PHE A 16 -11.98 3.94 0.32
N LEU A 17 -11.20 4.57 1.22
CA LEU A 17 -10.58 5.86 0.94
C LEU A 17 -9.55 5.75 -0.19
N THR A 18 -8.72 4.73 -0.16
CA THR A 18 -7.67 4.53 -1.18
C THR A 18 -8.27 4.04 -2.50
N LEU A 19 -9.29 3.18 -2.44
CA LEU A 19 -10.06 2.76 -3.61
C LEU A 19 -10.70 3.96 -4.32
N GLN A 20 -11.44 4.81 -3.60
CA GLN A 20 -12.07 6.00 -4.17
C GLN A 20 -11.04 6.98 -4.74
N ALA A 21 -9.91 7.16 -4.07
CA ALA A 21 -8.84 8.03 -4.57
C ALA A 21 -8.30 7.56 -5.93
N ARG A 22 -8.07 6.25 -6.11
CA ARG A 22 -7.60 5.68 -7.38
C ARG A 22 -8.70 5.71 -8.45
N ALA A 23 -9.94 5.44 -8.08
CA ALA A 23 -11.09 5.54 -9.00
C ALA A 23 -11.24 6.97 -9.57
N ILE A 24 -11.15 8.00 -8.72
CA ILE A 24 -11.18 9.41 -9.16
C ILE A 24 -9.97 9.71 -10.05
N ASN A 25 -8.75 9.25 -9.68
CA ASN A 25 -7.55 9.46 -10.48
C ASN A 25 -7.67 8.82 -11.87
N ASN A 26 -8.26 7.64 -11.97
CA ASN A 26 -8.48 6.95 -13.24
C ASN A 26 -9.32 7.79 -14.23
N GLY A 27 -10.24 8.61 -13.72
CA GLY A 27 -11.07 9.52 -14.52
C GLY A 27 -10.36 10.80 -14.98
N TRP A 28 -9.11 11.06 -14.60
CA TRP A 28 -8.39 12.26 -15.02
C TRP A 28 -7.92 12.15 -16.48
N ALA A 29 -7.83 13.28 -17.18
CA ALA A 29 -7.30 13.32 -18.55
C ALA A 29 -5.85 12.79 -18.67
N ARG A 30 -5.08 12.87 -17.57
CA ARG A 30 -3.74 12.30 -17.42
C ARG A 30 -3.65 11.68 -16.01
N PRO A 31 -4.08 10.44 -15.85
CA PRO A 31 -4.02 9.78 -14.55
C PRO A 31 -2.56 9.52 -14.15
N ILE A 32 -2.29 9.62 -12.86
CA ILE A 32 -0.99 9.23 -12.27
C ILE A 32 -0.84 7.72 -12.37
N LEU A 33 -1.94 7.01 -12.08
CA LEU A 33 -2.06 5.56 -12.16
C LEU A 33 -3.38 5.22 -12.85
N PRO A 34 -3.36 4.75 -14.10
CA PRO A 34 -4.54 4.15 -14.70
C PRO A 34 -4.99 2.93 -13.88
N ASP A 35 -6.19 2.99 -13.31
CA ASP A 35 -6.75 1.94 -12.46
C ASP A 35 -8.23 1.72 -12.78
N PRO A 36 -8.54 1.05 -13.91
CA PRO A 36 -9.92 0.77 -14.29
C PRO A 36 -10.60 -0.20 -13.31
N GLY A 37 -9.83 -1.09 -12.64
CA GLY A 37 -10.35 -1.99 -11.61
C GLY A 37 -10.90 -1.23 -10.42
N ALA A 38 -10.22 -0.19 -9.94
CA ALA A 38 -10.72 0.67 -8.87
C ALA A 38 -12.01 1.41 -9.28
N ALA A 39 -12.06 1.94 -10.52
CA ALA A 39 -13.24 2.62 -11.02
C ALA A 39 -14.45 1.68 -11.13
N ASP A 40 -14.25 0.44 -11.57
CA ASP A 40 -15.28 -0.58 -11.66
C ASP A 40 -15.75 -1.04 -10.27
N ALA A 41 -14.83 -1.31 -9.34
CA ALA A 41 -15.15 -1.75 -7.98
C ALA A 41 -16.01 -0.75 -7.21
N VAL A 42 -15.74 0.55 -7.33
CA VAL A 42 -16.57 1.61 -6.71
C VAL A 42 -18.04 1.51 -7.16
N THR A 43 -18.30 1.14 -8.43
CA THR A 43 -19.68 0.99 -8.93
C THR A 43 -20.40 -0.24 -8.42
N LYS A 44 -19.67 -1.27 -7.98
CA LYS A 44 -20.20 -2.54 -7.50
C LYS A 44 -20.54 -2.54 -6.00
N ILE A 45 -19.92 -1.66 -5.22
CA ILE A 45 -20.03 -1.62 -3.76
C ILE A 45 -21.17 -0.67 -3.36
N ASP A 46 -22.07 -1.12 -2.48
CA ASP A 46 -23.10 -0.28 -1.87
C ASP A 46 -22.52 0.53 -0.70
N TYR A 47 -21.93 1.66 -1.03
CA TYR A 47 -21.29 2.54 -0.06
C TYR A 47 -21.31 4.01 -0.53
N ASP A 48 -21.44 4.94 0.41
CA ASP A 48 -21.39 6.40 0.14
C ASP A 48 -19.93 6.87 -0.07
N PHE A 49 -19.38 6.60 -1.24
CA PHE A 49 -18.03 7.03 -1.61
C PHE A 49 -17.90 8.55 -1.70
N ASP A 50 -18.94 9.27 -2.11
CA ASP A 50 -18.92 10.73 -2.21
C ASP A 50 -18.82 11.37 -0.82
N GLY A 51 -19.43 10.76 0.20
CA GLY A 51 -19.34 11.15 1.59
C GLY A 51 -17.94 11.05 2.19
N LEU A 52 -17.00 10.32 1.55
CA LEU A 52 -15.58 10.32 1.94
C LEU A 52 -14.90 11.66 1.69
N GLY A 53 -15.38 12.45 0.75
CA GLY A 53 -14.85 13.79 0.44
C GLY A 53 -13.37 13.78 0.06
N VAL A 54 -12.92 12.85 -0.78
CA VAL A 54 -11.51 12.66 -1.12
C VAL A 54 -10.95 13.88 -1.84
N VAL A 55 -9.86 14.46 -1.31
CA VAL A 55 -9.25 15.68 -1.85
C VAL A 55 -8.05 15.38 -2.74
N THR A 56 -7.74 16.30 -3.66
CA THR A 56 -6.65 16.15 -4.66
C THR A 56 -5.31 15.68 -4.09
N PRO A 57 -4.80 16.19 -2.96
CA PRO A 57 -3.54 15.68 -2.40
C PRO A 57 -3.57 14.19 -2.02
N VAL A 58 -4.73 13.71 -1.53
CA VAL A 58 -4.92 12.28 -1.19
C VAL A 58 -4.95 11.45 -2.46
N ILE A 59 -5.70 11.90 -3.48
CA ILE A 59 -5.76 11.25 -4.79
C ILE A 59 -4.35 11.09 -5.35
N CYS A 60 -3.58 12.17 -5.40
CA CYS A 60 -2.22 12.17 -5.94
C CYS A 60 -1.29 11.25 -5.16
N GLN A 61 -1.29 11.34 -3.83
CA GLN A 61 -0.39 10.54 -2.99
C GLN A 61 -0.73 9.05 -3.04
N THR A 62 -2.01 8.69 -2.97
CA THR A 62 -2.45 7.30 -3.04
C THR A 62 -2.08 6.67 -4.39
N SER A 63 -2.41 7.36 -5.50
CA SER A 63 -2.10 6.83 -6.83
C SER A 63 -0.59 6.74 -7.10
N LEU A 64 0.20 7.71 -6.63
CA LEU A 64 1.65 7.68 -6.78
C LEU A 64 2.29 6.53 -5.99
N ARG A 65 1.85 6.29 -4.75
CA ARG A 65 2.38 5.21 -3.92
C ARG A 65 2.14 3.84 -4.57
N ALA A 66 0.90 3.59 -5.01
CA ALA A 66 0.56 2.35 -5.71
C ALA A 66 1.39 2.20 -6.99
N LYS A 67 1.51 3.26 -7.81
CA LYS A 67 2.37 3.25 -9.01
C LYS A 67 3.81 2.85 -8.70
N LEU A 68 4.41 3.43 -7.66
CA LEU A 68 5.79 3.15 -7.29
C LEU A 68 5.98 1.70 -6.83
N LEU A 69 5.01 1.11 -6.15
CA LEU A 69 5.05 -0.30 -5.77
C LEU A 69 4.87 -1.20 -7.00
N ASP A 70 3.92 -0.90 -7.90
CA ASP A 70 3.78 -1.60 -9.18
C ASP A 70 5.08 -1.60 -9.99
N ASP A 71 5.77 -0.45 -10.08
CA ASP A 71 7.02 -0.32 -10.82
C ASP A 71 8.16 -1.15 -10.19
N ARG A 72 8.19 -1.27 -8.86
CA ARG A 72 9.14 -2.15 -8.15
C ARG A 72 8.84 -3.62 -8.38
N VAL A 73 7.57 -4.02 -8.35
CA VAL A 73 7.18 -5.39 -8.69
C VAL A 73 7.59 -5.71 -10.12
N ARG A 74 7.31 -4.84 -11.10
CA ARG A 74 7.76 -5.04 -12.49
C ARG A 74 9.28 -5.18 -12.62
N ALA A 75 10.03 -4.33 -11.90
CA ALA A 75 11.49 -4.39 -11.90
C ALA A 75 12.03 -5.70 -11.28
N PHE A 76 11.37 -6.21 -10.26
CA PHE A 76 11.74 -7.46 -9.60
C PHE A 76 11.43 -8.68 -10.47
N ILE A 77 10.23 -8.79 -11.03
CA ILE A 77 9.85 -9.92 -11.90
C ILE A 77 10.64 -9.93 -13.22
N ALA A 78 11.13 -8.77 -13.69
CA ALA A 78 12.04 -8.72 -14.84
C ALA A 78 13.39 -9.41 -14.57
N GLN A 79 13.79 -9.55 -13.30
CA GLN A 79 15.01 -10.23 -12.88
C GLN A 79 14.74 -11.67 -12.38
N HIS A 80 13.50 -11.94 -11.95
CA HIS A 80 13.05 -13.21 -11.35
C HIS A 80 11.73 -13.60 -12.00
N ALA A 81 11.81 -14.23 -13.18
CA ALA A 81 10.63 -14.51 -14.02
C ALA A 81 9.62 -15.50 -13.41
N ASP A 82 9.99 -16.20 -12.35
CA ASP A 82 9.19 -17.15 -11.59
C ASP A 82 8.93 -16.69 -10.14
N ALA A 83 9.04 -15.39 -9.88
CA ALA A 83 8.94 -14.83 -8.53
C ALA A 83 7.58 -15.08 -7.87
N VAL A 84 7.58 -15.04 -6.53
CA VAL A 84 6.38 -14.85 -5.72
C VAL A 84 6.22 -13.35 -5.43
N VAL A 85 5.03 -12.81 -5.64
CA VAL A 85 4.63 -11.46 -5.21
C VAL A 85 3.69 -11.59 -4.03
N VAL A 86 3.96 -10.88 -2.95
CA VAL A 86 3.08 -10.84 -1.77
C VAL A 86 2.68 -9.41 -1.49
N ASP A 87 1.38 -9.13 -1.55
CA ASP A 87 0.80 -7.83 -1.22
C ASP A 87 0.14 -7.90 0.15
N LEU A 88 0.74 -7.22 1.13
CA LEU A 88 0.30 -7.22 2.52
C LEU A 88 -0.61 -6.02 2.80
N GLY A 89 -1.88 -6.28 3.06
CA GLY A 89 -2.85 -5.25 3.41
C GLY A 89 -3.09 -4.27 2.25
N GLY A 90 -3.02 -4.73 1.00
CA GLY A 90 -3.27 -3.91 -0.19
C GLY A 90 -4.73 -3.44 -0.29
N GLY A 91 -5.62 -4.01 0.48
CA GLY A 91 -7.02 -3.63 0.50
C GLY A 91 -7.74 -4.01 -0.79
N LEU A 92 -8.45 -3.03 -1.35
CA LEU A 92 -9.10 -3.14 -2.67
C LEU A 92 -8.17 -2.56 -3.76
N ASP A 93 -6.89 -2.96 -3.74
CA ASP A 93 -5.93 -2.57 -4.77
C ASP A 93 -5.78 -3.68 -5.83
N ASP A 94 -5.86 -3.31 -7.12
CA ASP A 94 -5.77 -4.24 -8.26
C ASP A 94 -4.37 -4.23 -8.87
N GLY A 95 -3.35 -4.39 -8.01
CA GLY A 95 -1.94 -4.42 -8.39
C GLY A 95 -1.64 -5.54 -9.39
N TYR A 96 -2.23 -6.71 -9.20
CA TYR A 96 -2.07 -7.84 -10.12
C TYR A 96 -2.48 -7.48 -11.55
N ALA A 97 -3.68 -6.95 -11.75
CA ALA A 97 -4.15 -6.57 -13.09
C ALA A 97 -3.34 -5.43 -13.69
N ARG A 98 -2.92 -4.43 -12.89
CA ARG A 98 -2.10 -3.31 -13.37
C ARG A 98 -0.67 -3.72 -13.73
N VAL A 99 -0.06 -4.61 -12.96
CA VAL A 99 1.28 -5.15 -13.24
C VAL A 99 1.23 -6.11 -14.41
N ASN A 100 0.17 -6.90 -14.55
CA ASN A 100 -0.03 -7.93 -15.55
C ASN A 100 1.18 -8.86 -15.65
N PRO A 101 1.51 -9.61 -14.57
CA PRO A 101 2.68 -10.46 -14.53
C PRO A 101 2.56 -11.65 -15.49
N PRO A 102 3.67 -12.28 -15.91
CA PRO A 102 3.61 -13.52 -16.68
C PRO A 102 3.05 -14.68 -15.82
N ASP A 103 2.51 -15.71 -16.49
CA ASP A 103 1.88 -16.89 -15.85
C ASP A 103 2.85 -17.70 -14.95
N THR A 104 4.13 -17.40 -14.96
CA THR A 104 5.15 -18.03 -14.09
C THR A 104 5.24 -17.38 -12.71
N VAL A 105 4.57 -16.23 -12.52
CA VAL A 105 4.56 -15.46 -11.26
C VAL A 105 3.27 -15.73 -10.51
N ASP A 106 3.37 -16.15 -9.25
CA ASP A 106 2.21 -16.25 -8.37
C ASP A 106 2.10 -15.00 -7.50
N TRP A 107 0.90 -14.46 -7.38
CA TRP A 107 0.58 -13.26 -6.59
C TRP A 107 -0.34 -13.62 -5.42
N TYR A 108 0.05 -13.22 -4.21
CA TYR A 108 -0.71 -13.45 -2.98
C TYR A 108 -1.10 -12.13 -2.32
N SER A 109 -2.40 -11.86 -2.24
CA SER A 109 -2.95 -10.72 -1.52
C SER A 109 -3.40 -11.17 -0.12
N VAL A 110 -2.75 -10.67 0.92
CA VAL A 110 -3.04 -11.03 2.33
C VAL A 110 -3.85 -9.90 2.97
N GLU A 111 -5.09 -10.21 3.34
CA GLU A 111 -6.07 -9.24 3.81
C GLU A 111 -6.85 -9.72 5.03
N LEU A 112 -7.46 -8.78 5.76
CA LEU A 112 -8.45 -9.12 6.77
C LEU A 112 -9.62 -9.89 6.15
N PRO A 113 -10.24 -10.86 6.86
CA PRO A 113 -11.20 -11.79 6.27
C PRO A 113 -12.40 -11.13 5.57
N GLY A 114 -12.96 -10.07 6.14
CA GLY A 114 -14.09 -9.35 5.56
C GLY A 114 -13.71 -8.64 4.26
N LEU A 115 -12.52 -8.02 4.25
CA LEU A 115 -12.02 -7.31 3.08
C LEU A 115 -11.58 -8.28 1.97
N ALA A 116 -10.97 -9.42 2.32
CA ALA A 116 -10.66 -10.50 1.38
C ALA A 116 -11.93 -11.00 0.68
N ALA A 117 -12.98 -11.28 1.44
CA ALA A 117 -14.26 -11.72 0.89
C ALA A 117 -14.97 -10.67 0.02
N LEU A 118 -14.78 -9.38 0.31
CA LEU A 118 -15.29 -8.29 -0.53
C LEU A 118 -14.44 -8.17 -1.80
N ARG A 119 -13.10 -8.22 -1.69
CA ARG A 119 -12.15 -8.16 -2.80
C ARG A 119 -12.51 -9.20 -3.87
N ASP A 120 -12.66 -10.46 -3.51
CA ASP A 120 -12.97 -11.55 -4.43
C ASP A 120 -14.29 -11.33 -5.20
N LYS A 121 -15.23 -10.59 -4.62
CA LYS A 121 -16.50 -10.26 -5.28
C LYS A 121 -16.39 -9.09 -6.26
N VAL A 122 -15.59 -8.05 -5.93
CA VAL A 122 -15.51 -6.82 -6.73
C VAL A 122 -14.36 -6.87 -7.73
N MET A 123 -13.29 -7.59 -7.41
CA MET A 123 -12.08 -7.82 -8.18
C MET A 123 -11.78 -9.33 -8.21
N PRO A 124 -12.52 -10.13 -9.00
CA PRO A 124 -12.28 -11.58 -9.05
C PRO A 124 -10.83 -11.89 -9.41
N PRO A 125 -10.16 -12.79 -8.67
CA PRO A 125 -8.74 -13.05 -8.85
C PRO A 125 -8.43 -13.64 -10.23
N GLY A 126 -7.28 -13.27 -10.77
CA GLY A 126 -6.71 -13.85 -11.98
C GLY A 126 -6.22 -15.29 -11.77
N PRO A 127 -5.73 -15.96 -12.84
CA PRO A 127 -5.35 -17.38 -12.78
C PRO A 127 -4.22 -17.69 -11.76
N HIS A 128 -3.30 -16.74 -11.52
CA HIS A 128 -2.16 -16.86 -10.62
C HIS A 128 -2.24 -15.86 -9.46
N GLU A 129 -3.44 -15.36 -9.19
CA GLU A 129 -3.72 -14.47 -8.07
C GLU A 129 -4.48 -15.23 -6.98
N HIS A 130 -4.03 -15.11 -5.74
CA HIS A 130 -4.56 -15.81 -4.57
C HIS A 130 -4.89 -14.80 -3.47
N THR A 131 -6.11 -14.80 -2.95
CA THR A 131 -6.49 -14.01 -1.80
C THR A 131 -6.41 -14.85 -0.53
N ILE A 132 -5.68 -14.36 0.48
CA ILE A 132 -5.55 -14.99 1.80
C ILE A 132 -6.26 -14.12 2.83
N GLY A 133 -7.41 -14.61 3.32
CA GLY A 133 -8.26 -13.90 4.27
C GLY A 133 -7.84 -14.13 5.73
N ILE A 134 -6.64 -13.63 6.12
CA ILE A 134 -6.09 -13.76 7.47
C ILE A 134 -5.31 -12.48 7.84
N SER A 135 -5.33 -12.11 9.12
CA SER A 135 -4.52 -10.96 9.56
C SER A 135 -3.02 -11.24 9.41
N VAL A 136 -2.25 -10.27 8.95
CA VAL A 136 -0.77 -10.36 8.91
C VAL A 136 -0.13 -10.49 10.30
N THR A 137 -0.91 -10.26 11.37
CA THR A 137 -0.45 -10.47 12.76
C THR A 137 -0.65 -11.91 13.25
N ASP A 138 -1.40 -12.73 12.50
CA ASP A 138 -1.50 -14.16 12.75
C ASP A 138 -0.32 -14.86 12.08
N PRO A 139 0.51 -15.65 12.78
CA PRO A 139 1.68 -16.28 12.20
C PRO A 139 1.39 -17.26 11.04
N GLU A 140 0.16 -17.72 10.91
CA GLU A 140 -0.24 -18.67 9.86
C GLU A 140 -0.39 -18.02 8.47
N TRP A 141 -0.43 -16.69 8.37
CA TRP A 141 -0.67 -15.99 7.09
C TRP A 141 0.32 -16.37 5.99
N ILE A 142 1.57 -16.66 6.36
CA ILE A 142 2.65 -16.94 5.41
C ILE A 142 2.72 -18.42 5.01
N SER A 143 2.09 -19.31 5.80
CA SER A 143 2.20 -20.78 5.62
C SER A 143 1.63 -21.28 4.29
N ALA A 144 0.66 -20.56 3.73
CA ALA A 144 0.03 -20.90 2.45
C ALA A 144 0.84 -20.43 1.23
N ILE A 145 1.92 -19.68 1.43
CA ILE A 145 2.71 -19.07 0.36
C ILE A 145 3.95 -19.93 0.10
N PRO A 146 4.23 -20.37 -1.15
CA PRO A 146 5.44 -21.14 -1.46
C PRO A 146 6.73 -20.35 -1.13
N ALA A 147 7.73 -21.07 -0.58
CA ALA A 147 9.03 -20.52 -0.17
C ALA A 147 10.21 -21.04 -1.01
N ASP A 148 9.92 -21.57 -2.19
CA ASP A 148 10.89 -22.27 -3.05
C ASP A 148 11.64 -21.36 -4.04
N ARG A 149 11.28 -20.07 -4.09
CA ARG A 149 11.79 -19.11 -5.06
C ARG A 149 11.83 -17.68 -4.49
N PRO A 150 12.56 -16.74 -5.15
CA PRO A 150 12.64 -15.35 -4.68
C PRO A 150 11.29 -14.68 -4.60
N ALA A 151 11.11 -13.82 -3.59
CA ALA A 151 9.86 -13.09 -3.38
C ALA A 151 10.05 -11.57 -3.33
N ILE A 152 9.08 -10.82 -3.87
CA ILE A 152 8.90 -9.42 -3.54
C ILE A 152 7.66 -9.27 -2.67
N VAL A 153 7.84 -8.69 -1.49
CA VAL A 153 6.77 -8.37 -0.56
C VAL A 153 6.53 -6.87 -0.59
N ILE A 154 5.30 -6.47 -0.86
CA ILE A 154 4.91 -5.05 -0.87
C ILE A 154 3.89 -4.77 0.23
N ALA A 155 3.90 -3.54 0.77
CA ALA A 155 2.90 -3.08 1.74
C ALA A 155 2.60 -1.59 1.56
N ASP A 156 1.39 -1.26 1.10
CA ASP A 156 0.94 0.12 0.96
C ASP A 156 0.06 0.54 2.14
N GLY A 157 0.61 1.34 3.04
CA GLY A 157 -0.15 1.92 4.14
C GLY A 157 -0.52 0.97 5.29
N LEU A 158 -0.01 -0.25 5.32
CA LEU A 158 -0.28 -1.26 6.35
C LEU A 158 0.39 -0.94 7.69
N PHE A 159 1.69 -0.67 7.69
CA PHE A 159 2.49 -0.58 8.93
C PHE A 159 2.02 0.48 9.92
N PRO A 160 1.40 1.60 9.56
CA PRO A 160 0.80 2.52 10.52
C PRO A 160 -0.26 1.90 11.45
N PHE A 161 -0.93 0.83 11.03
CA PHE A 161 -1.97 0.15 11.80
C PHE A 161 -1.41 -0.93 12.74
N LEU A 162 -0.15 -1.33 12.58
CA LEU A 162 0.53 -2.32 13.40
C LEU A 162 1.37 -1.64 14.50
N ASN A 163 1.49 -2.27 15.66
CA ASN A 163 2.47 -1.83 16.64
C ASN A 163 3.90 -2.28 16.23
N LYS A 164 4.91 -1.77 16.93
CA LYS A 164 6.31 -2.05 16.60
C LYS A 164 6.65 -3.54 16.63
N GLU A 165 6.16 -4.24 17.62
CA GLU A 165 6.40 -5.68 17.83
C GLU A 165 5.80 -6.50 16.70
N GLN A 166 4.59 -6.14 16.25
CA GLN A 166 3.92 -6.75 15.10
C GLN A 166 4.68 -6.49 13.80
N ILE A 167 5.16 -5.26 13.56
CA ILE A 167 5.97 -4.94 12.38
C ILE A 167 7.25 -5.79 12.36
N ILE A 168 7.94 -5.92 13.50
CA ILE A 168 9.15 -6.75 13.61
C ILE A 168 8.81 -8.22 13.34
N ALA A 169 7.70 -8.72 13.86
CA ALA A 169 7.27 -10.10 13.64
C ALA A 169 6.98 -10.37 12.15
N VAL A 170 6.26 -9.46 11.46
CA VAL A 170 6.01 -9.55 10.01
C VAL A 170 7.30 -9.55 9.22
N MET A 171 8.22 -8.61 9.50
CA MET A 171 9.52 -8.55 8.79
C MET A 171 10.36 -9.81 9.00
N ARG A 172 10.33 -10.41 10.19
CA ARG A 172 11.03 -11.67 10.48
C ARG A 172 10.37 -12.84 9.76
N ALA A 173 9.05 -12.94 9.81
CA ALA A 173 8.32 -13.99 9.10
C ALA A 173 8.70 -14.01 7.61
N ILE A 174 8.75 -12.84 6.95
CA ILE A 174 9.16 -12.71 5.55
C ILE A 174 10.58 -13.25 5.32
N THR A 175 11.56 -12.75 6.08
CA THR A 175 12.98 -13.07 5.87
C THR A 175 13.38 -14.46 6.39
N ASP A 176 12.54 -15.11 7.19
CA ASP A 176 12.73 -16.48 7.66
C ASP A 176 12.07 -17.47 6.70
N HIS A 177 11.04 -17.06 5.98
CA HIS A 177 10.27 -17.91 5.07
C HIS A 177 10.89 -17.98 3.67
N PHE A 178 11.20 -16.82 3.06
CA PHE A 178 11.73 -16.79 1.70
C PHE A 178 13.26 -16.90 1.68
N PRO A 179 13.85 -17.61 0.68
CA PRO A 179 15.30 -17.79 0.57
C PRO A 179 16.04 -16.49 0.23
N ALA A 180 15.39 -15.60 -0.51
CA ALA A 180 15.90 -14.28 -0.90
C ALA A 180 14.75 -13.43 -1.42
N GLY A 181 14.89 -12.11 -1.39
CA GLY A 181 13.86 -11.25 -1.94
C GLY A 181 14.00 -9.78 -1.65
N GLN A 182 12.90 -9.07 -1.85
CA GLN A 182 12.77 -7.65 -1.54
C GLN A 182 11.52 -7.39 -0.70
N LEU A 183 11.64 -6.44 0.24
CA LEU A 183 10.53 -5.86 0.98
C LEU A 183 10.42 -4.39 0.62
N ALA A 184 9.30 -3.98 0.01
CA ALA A 184 9.06 -2.59 -0.38
C ALA A 184 7.78 -2.06 0.27
N PHE A 185 7.87 -0.90 0.92
CA PHE A 185 6.73 -0.31 1.59
C PHE A 185 6.81 1.22 1.68
N ASN A 186 5.67 1.82 1.95
CA ASN A 186 5.57 3.24 2.21
C ASN A 186 5.65 3.50 3.70
N ASP A 187 6.64 4.29 4.11
CA ASP A 187 6.88 4.69 5.49
C ASP A 187 6.48 6.14 5.73
N TYR A 188 5.89 6.37 6.89
CA TYR A 188 5.47 7.67 7.34
C TYR A 188 6.24 8.03 8.61
N GLY A 189 7.16 9.01 8.48
CA GLY A 189 7.89 9.54 9.63
C GLY A 189 6.96 10.19 10.66
N ARG A 190 7.41 10.25 11.90
CA ARG A 190 6.66 10.73 13.09
C ARG A 190 5.86 12.04 12.90
N MET A 191 6.31 12.93 12.01
CA MET A 191 5.75 14.27 11.91
C MET A 191 4.52 14.41 11.00
N VAL A 192 4.38 13.58 9.95
CA VAL A 192 3.40 13.82 8.88
C VAL A 192 2.00 13.39 9.24
N ILE A 193 1.87 12.25 9.87
CA ILE A 193 0.55 11.66 10.05
C ILE A 193 -0.29 12.40 11.09
N GLY A 194 0.31 12.89 12.18
CA GLY A 194 -0.46 13.47 13.28
C GLY A 194 -0.90 14.92 13.07
N VAL A 195 -0.09 15.74 12.40
CA VAL A 195 -0.29 17.19 12.38
C VAL A 195 -0.86 17.70 11.05
N CYS A 196 -0.35 17.24 9.92
CA CYS A 196 -0.77 17.79 8.63
C CYS A 196 -2.13 17.26 8.19
N ILE A 197 -2.40 15.96 8.41
CA ILE A 197 -3.62 15.33 7.91
C ILE A 197 -4.83 15.73 8.74
N SER A 198 -4.74 15.73 10.07
CA SER A 198 -5.88 16.02 10.93
C SER A 198 -6.35 17.48 10.95
N LYS A 199 -5.44 18.44 10.70
CA LYS A 199 -5.76 19.88 10.70
C LYS A 199 -6.03 20.45 9.33
N LEU A 200 -5.34 19.97 8.29
CA LEU A 200 -5.49 20.45 6.92
C LEU A 200 -6.58 19.71 6.15
N PHE A 201 -6.93 18.49 6.56
CA PHE A 201 -7.92 17.66 5.90
C PHE A 201 -8.92 17.11 6.93
N PRO A 202 -9.92 17.89 7.38
CA PRO A 202 -10.86 17.53 8.44
C PRO A 202 -11.88 16.47 8.03
N GLN A 203 -11.54 15.58 7.16
CA GLN A 203 -12.41 14.53 6.64
C GLN A 203 -12.66 13.45 7.68
N ARG A 204 -13.90 12.93 7.69
CA ARG A 204 -14.35 11.90 8.63
C ARG A 204 -13.44 10.68 8.64
N MET A 205 -12.99 10.24 7.44
CA MET A 205 -12.15 9.07 7.29
C MET A 205 -10.73 9.27 7.84
N PHE A 206 -10.11 10.46 7.70
CA PHE A 206 -8.79 10.72 8.29
C PHE A 206 -8.80 10.71 9.81
N LYS A 207 -9.89 11.16 10.43
CA LYS A 207 -10.06 11.03 11.89
C LYS A 207 -10.08 9.56 12.29
N LYS A 208 -10.78 8.71 11.52
CA LYS A 208 -10.86 7.27 11.75
C LYS A 208 -9.51 6.58 11.57
N VAL A 209 -8.79 6.83 10.48
CA VAL A 209 -7.43 6.33 10.24
C VAL A 209 -6.48 6.71 11.37
N ASN A 210 -6.53 7.97 11.85
CA ASN A 210 -5.70 8.42 12.97
C ASN A 210 -6.05 7.73 14.30
N GLN A 211 -7.31 7.37 14.53
CA GLN A 211 -7.73 6.64 15.73
C GLN A 211 -7.27 5.18 15.73
N LEU A 212 -7.20 4.56 14.54
CA LEU A 212 -6.79 3.17 14.35
C LEU A 212 -5.28 2.99 14.29
N ARG A 213 -4.53 4.07 14.12
CA ARG A 213 -3.08 4.01 14.02
C ARG A 213 -2.43 3.56 15.33
N ALA A 214 -1.63 2.48 15.25
CA ALA A 214 -0.92 1.91 16.39
C ALA A 214 0.58 2.30 16.43
N PHE A 215 1.18 2.66 15.30
CA PHE A 215 2.60 2.95 15.19
C PHE A 215 2.90 4.45 15.00
N GLU A 216 3.89 4.97 15.73
CA GLU A 216 4.28 6.39 15.66
C GLU A 216 5.27 6.73 14.55
N GLY A 217 5.73 5.73 13.80
CA GLY A 217 6.74 5.88 12.77
C GLY A 217 8.18 6.04 13.32
N TYR A 218 9.15 6.14 12.41
CA TYR A 218 10.56 6.38 12.71
C TYR A 218 11.17 7.36 11.71
N ASN A 219 12.30 7.99 12.08
CA ASN A 219 12.93 9.00 11.23
C ASN A 219 14.14 8.48 10.45
N ASP A 220 14.81 7.44 10.95
CA ASP A 220 15.98 6.84 10.33
C ASP A 220 15.59 5.66 9.45
N PRO A 221 15.83 5.71 8.11
CA PRO A 221 15.48 4.63 7.20
C PRO A 221 16.20 3.30 7.49
N HIS A 222 17.31 3.33 8.21
CA HIS A 222 18.04 2.14 8.66
C HIS A 222 17.46 1.50 9.93
N THR A 223 16.34 2.00 10.45
CA THR A 223 15.70 1.42 11.63
C THR A 223 15.26 -0.04 11.43
N PRO A 224 14.67 -0.44 10.28
CA PRO A 224 14.30 -1.84 10.03
C PRO A 224 15.48 -2.82 10.07
N GLU A 225 16.66 -2.41 9.60
CA GLU A 225 17.89 -3.24 9.67
C GLU A 225 18.29 -3.57 11.12
N ARG A 226 18.08 -2.62 12.04
CA ARG A 226 18.32 -2.85 13.47
C ARG A 226 17.29 -3.77 14.12
N TRP A 227 16.07 -3.84 13.57
CA TRP A 227 15.04 -4.75 14.03
C TRP A 227 15.19 -6.16 13.47
N ASN A 228 15.69 -6.24 12.24
CA ASN A 228 15.96 -7.48 11.55
C ASN A 228 17.26 -7.36 10.72
N PRO A 229 18.38 -7.94 11.21
CA PRO A 229 19.68 -7.85 10.55
C PRO A 229 19.77 -8.55 9.18
N LYS A 230 18.76 -9.32 8.78
CA LYS A 230 18.68 -9.90 7.43
C LYS A 230 18.29 -8.87 6.36
N LEU A 231 17.71 -7.73 6.77
CA LEU A 231 17.33 -6.66 5.87
C LEU A 231 18.52 -5.75 5.58
N THR A 232 18.67 -5.38 4.32
CA THR A 232 19.63 -4.36 3.84
C THR A 232 18.88 -3.31 3.04
N VAL A 233 19.00 -2.03 3.42
CA VAL A 233 18.33 -0.95 2.70
C VAL A 233 18.95 -0.73 1.33
N GLU A 234 18.13 -0.82 0.28
CA GLU A 234 18.51 -0.60 -1.11
C GLU A 234 18.11 0.79 -1.62
N GLU A 235 16.97 1.28 -1.13
CA GLU A 235 16.41 2.53 -1.59
C GLU A 235 15.67 3.25 -0.47
N THR A 236 15.94 4.56 -0.38
CA THR A 236 15.22 5.49 0.49
C THR A 236 14.84 6.72 -0.31
N SER A 237 13.64 6.75 -0.85
CA SER A 237 13.20 7.85 -1.69
C SER A 237 12.13 8.69 -0.98
N PRO A 238 12.37 10.00 -0.74
CA PRO A 238 11.34 10.88 -0.20
C PRO A 238 10.16 10.97 -1.16
N ALA A 239 8.94 10.75 -0.68
CA ALA A 239 7.73 10.83 -1.50
C ALA A 239 7.53 12.20 -2.17
N SER A 240 8.11 13.27 -1.58
CA SER A 240 8.08 14.63 -2.13
C SER A 240 8.98 14.85 -3.35
N VAL A 241 9.81 13.88 -3.72
CA VAL A 241 10.76 14.00 -4.85
C VAL A 241 10.40 13.06 -6.00
N LEU A 242 9.59 12.03 -5.73
CA LEU A 242 9.23 11.01 -6.70
C LEU A 242 8.09 11.51 -7.60
N GLU A 243 8.32 11.55 -8.90
CA GLU A 243 7.32 11.73 -9.98
C GLU A 243 6.21 12.78 -9.75
N VAL A 244 6.50 13.80 -8.92
CA VAL A 244 5.55 14.90 -8.65
C VAL A 244 5.17 15.69 -9.90
N ASP A 245 5.85 15.48 -11.01
CA ASP A 245 5.52 16.08 -12.32
C ASP A 245 4.15 15.64 -12.83
N LEU A 246 3.67 14.50 -12.36
CA LEU A 246 2.31 14.00 -12.63
C LEU A 246 1.22 14.73 -11.82
N PHE A 247 1.61 15.53 -10.82
CA PHE A 247 0.67 16.26 -9.98
C PHE A 247 0.15 17.52 -10.66
N PRO A 248 -1.07 18.00 -10.33
CA PRO A 248 -1.52 19.32 -10.70
C PRO A 248 -0.51 20.40 -10.34
N THR A 249 -0.35 21.43 -11.19
CA THR A 249 0.74 22.41 -11.09
C THR A 249 0.87 23.04 -9.69
N TRP A 250 -0.23 23.41 -9.07
CA TRP A 250 -0.22 24.03 -7.74
C TRP A 250 0.32 23.05 -6.65
N LEU A 251 -0.10 21.79 -6.72
CA LEU A 251 0.33 20.76 -5.76
C LEU A 251 1.80 20.37 -6.00
N ARG A 252 2.22 20.30 -7.26
CA ARG A 252 3.62 20.07 -7.63
C ARG A 252 4.54 21.13 -7.03
N ILE A 253 4.19 22.41 -7.17
CA ILE A 253 4.95 23.52 -6.59
C ILE A 253 4.98 23.42 -5.07
N ALA A 254 3.83 23.21 -4.44
CA ALA A 254 3.73 23.09 -2.99
C ALA A 254 4.57 21.91 -2.44
N THR A 255 4.53 20.75 -3.12
CA THR A 255 5.28 19.55 -2.71
C THR A 255 6.79 19.76 -2.88
N ARG A 256 7.24 20.41 -3.97
CA ARG A 256 8.66 20.74 -4.16
C ARG A 256 9.16 21.73 -3.11
N MET A 257 8.39 22.76 -2.80
CA MET A 257 8.74 23.70 -1.73
C MET A 257 8.82 23.02 -0.36
N ALA A 258 7.89 22.13 -0.05
CA ALA A 258 7.93 21.33 1.17
C ALA A 258 9.16 20.42 1.22
N GLY A 259 9.59 19.86 0.09
CA GLY A 259 10.78 19.01 -0.04
C GLY A 259 12.11 19.73 0.24
N TRP A 260 12.19 21.07 0.18
CA TRP A 260 13.38 21.83 0.55
C TRP A 260 13.71 21.75 2.03
N SER A 261 12.74 21.44 2.88
CA SER A 261 12.96 21.19 4.28
C SER A 261 13.43 19.75 4.51
N LYS A 262 14.64 19.54 5.04
CA LYS A 262 15.14 18.21 5.47
C LYS A 262 14.18 17.49 6.43
N ARG A 263 13.40 18.25 7.18
CA ARG A 263 12.42 17.74 8.15
C ARG A 263 11.19 17.18 7.44
N THR A 264 10.71 17.84 6.39
CA THR A 264 9.54 17.43 5.59
C THR A 264 9.92 16.30 4.63
N ALA A 265 11.11 16.35 4.02
CA ALA A 265 11.60 15.30 3.14
C ALA A 265 11.76 13.93 3.84
N ARG A 266 11.98 13.93 5.17
CA ARG A 266 12.08 12.70 5.98
C ARG A 266 10.74 12.15 6.46
N SER A 267 9.65 12.78 6.13
CA SER A 267 8.36 12.53 6.77
C SER A 267 7.46 11.52 6.05
N ALA A 268 7.66 11.35 4.75
CA ALA A 268 7.01 10.29 3.96
C ALA A 268 8.04 9.75 2.97
N ARG A 269 8.27 8.46 3.00
CA ARG A 269 9.30 7.79 2.21
C ARG A 269 8.73 6.53 1.57
N SER A 270 9.30 6.18 0.45
CA SER A 270 9.17 4.87 -0.12
C SER A 270 10.48 4.13 0.14
N LEU A 271 10.42 3.00 0.81
CA LEU A 271 11.57 2.21 1.25
C LEU A 271 11.60 0.88 0.52
N ARG A 272 12.80 0.40 0.20
CA ARG A 272 13.04 -0.94 -0.35
C ARG A 272 14.26 -1.54 0.32
N PHE A 273 14.10 -2.78 0.77
CA PHE A 273 15.12 -3.60 1.40
C PHE A 273 15.30 -4.88 0.61
N SER A 274 16.54 -5.40 0.54
CA SER A 274 16.84 -6.78 0.16
C SER A 274 17.02 -7.65 1.41
N PHE A 275 16.83 -8.95 1.24
CA PHE A 275 17.09 -9.96 2.26
C PHE A 275 17.50 -11.30 1.63
#